data_52b8e65bef48e4ce88783e85bc906136
#
_entry.id   52b8e65bef48e4ce88783e85bc906136
#
_cell.length_a   1.000
_cell.length_b   1.000
_cell.length_c   1.000
_cell.angle_alpha   90.00
_cell.angle_beta   90.00
_cell.angle_gamma   90.00
#
_symmetry.space_group_name_H-M   'P 1'
#
loop_
_entity.id
_entity.type
_entity.pdbx_description
1 polymer ?
#
loop_
_entity_poly.entity_id
_entity_poly.type
_entity_poly.pdbx_seq_one_letter_code
_entity_poly.pdbx_strand_id
1 'polypeptide(L)'
;VLRRAGGLWEQHAAELGDWLVREAGSIPPKAGVETATAAQECYEAAGLASHPLGEIIPSAQPRLSLARRLPVGVVGVIAPFNLPLILAIRSVAPALALGNAVVLKPDLRTAVSGGLAIARVFEEAGLPEGLLHVLPGGVDTGEALVADPHVRVVSFTGSTAAGRKVGEAAARHLKRAHLELGGNSALVVLDDADLDLAVSAGAWGSFLHQGQICMTTGRHLVHESLAERYVAGLAEKADHLPVGDPAKEQVALGPIIDEVQRDKIHSLVTASVDAGARLAAGGTYDGLFYRPTVLAEVTPTTPAYAQEVFGPVAPVLTFGDLDEAAALAGGTEYGLSLGILSRDVTKAMALADRIPSGIVHINDQTVADEAVAPFGGVGASGTGSRFGGAAANVAAFTETQWLTVRGDITRYPF
;
A
#
# COMPACT_ATOMS: atom_id res chain seq x y z
N VAL A 1 13.36 1.01 -22.73
CA VAL A 1 13.26 2.02 -21.67
C VAL A 1 13.13 1.35 -20.31
N LEU A 2 12.03 0.63 -20.00
CA LEU A 2 11.72 0.08 -18.66
C LEU A 2 12.80 -0.86 -18.12
N ARG A 3 13.33 -1.79 -18.93
CA ARG A 3 14.46 -2.66 -18.52
C ARG A 3 15.72 -1.85 -18.18
N ARG A 4 15.98 -0.77 -18.92
CA ARG A 4 17.10 0.12 -18.63
C ARG A 4 16.85 0.91 -17.36
N ALA A 5 15.61 1.38 -17.14
CA ALA A 5 15.23 2.02 -15.88
C ALA A 5 15.43 1.08 -14.68
N GLY A 6 15.02 -0.21 -14.79
CA GLY A 6 15.30 -1.22 -13.77
C GLY A 6 16.78 -1.32 -13.43
N GLY A 7 17.66 -1.43 -14.43
CA GLY A 7 19.11 -1.47 -14.20
C GLY A 7 19.68 -0.17 -13.62
N LEU A 8 19.10 1.00 -13.93
CA LEU A 8 19.51 2.27 -13.33
C LEU A 8 19.11 2.36 -11.84
N TRP A 9 17.95 1.83 -11.45
CA TRP A 9 17.58 1.71 -10.03
C TRP A 9 18.59 0.89 -9.24
N GLU A 10 19.04 -0.24 -9.80
CA GLU A 10 20.07 -1.08 -9.17
C GLU A 10 21.43 -0.37 -9.13
N GLN A 11 21.82 0.27 -10.22
CA GLN A 11 23.10 0.99 -10.33
C GLN A 11 23.20 2.17 -9.35
N HIS A 12 22.11 2.91 -9.13
CA HIS A 12 22.06 4.10 -8.27
C HIS A 12 21.41 3.84 -6.91
N ALA A 13 21.28 2.56 -6.50
CA ALA A 13 20.58 2.18 -5.28
C ALA A 13 21.08 2.88 -4.01
N ALA A 14 22.40 3.14 -3.91
CA ALA A 14 22.99 3.82 -2.76
C ALA A 14 22.55 5.29 -2.67
N GLU A 15 22.61 6.05 -3.78
CA GLU A 15 22.20 7.44 -3.84
C GLU A 15 20.70 7.61 -3.58
N LEU A 16 19.90 6.76 -4.22
CA LEU A 16 18.44 6.76 -4.06
C LEU A 16 18.02 6.35 -2.65
N GLY A 17 18.72 5.37 -2.07
CA GLY A 17 18.55 4.97 -0.68
C GLY A 17 18.84 6.10 0.30
N ASP A 18 19.87 6.92 0.06
CA ASP A 18 20.20 8.08 0.88
C ASP A 18 19.09 9.15 0.86
N TRP A 19 18.46 9.38 -0.30
CA TRP A 19 17.29 10.25 -0.38
C TRP A 19 16.09 9.70 0.40
N LEU A 20 15.83 8.38 0.35
CA LEU A 20 14.76 7.75 1.14
C LEU A 20 15.01 7.86 2.65
N VAL A 21 16.27 7.76 3.08
CA VAL A 21 16.66 7.98 4.48
C VAL A 21 16.37 9.42 4.90
N ARG A 22 16.78 10.40 4.10
CA ARG A 22 16.67 11.84 4.41
C ARG A 22 15.23 12.36 4.36
N GLU A 23 14.45 11.95 3.36
CA GLU A 23 13.10 12.49 3.16
C GLU A 23 12.03 11.73 3.93
N ALA A 24 12.08 10.39 3.93
CA ALA A 24 11.05 9.55 4.52
C ALA A 24 11.41 9.00 5.92
N GLY A 25 12.61 9.29 6.44
CA GLY A 25 13.07 8.71 7.70
C GLY A 25 13.28 7.19 7.64
N SER A 26 13.52 6.66 6.45
CA SER A 26 13.71 5.22 6.22
C SER A 26 15.02 4.75 6.86
N ILE A 27 15.00 3.60 7.52
CA ILE A 27 16.25 2.92 7.86
C ILE A 27 16.92 2.36 6.58
N PRO A 28 18.26 2.26 6.50
CA PRO A 28 18.94 1.80 5.28
C PRO A 28 18.45 0.46 4.73
N PRO A 29 18.14 -0.58 5.53
CA PRO A 29 17.57 -1.82 5.00
C PRO A 29 16.22 -1.62 4.29
N LYS A 30 15.32 -0.77 4.83
CA LYS A 30 14.03 -0.46 4.19
C LYS A 30 14.24 0.32 2.88
N ALA A 31 15.17 1.28 2.87
CA ALA A 31 15.52 2.01 1.66
C ALA A 31 16.06 1.08 0.56
N GLY A 32 16.89 0.09 0.94
CA GLY A 32 17.38 -0.94 0.02
C GLY A 32 16.27 -1.82 -0.57
N VAL A 33 15.31 -2.23 0.24
CA VAL A 33 14.11 -2.97 -0.24
C VAL A 33 13.33 -2.11 -1.22
N GLU A 34 13.12 -0.83 -0.93
CA GLU A 34 12.33 0.06 -1.77
C GLU A 34 12.98 0.31 -3.14
N THR A 35 14.30 0.50 -3.19
CA THR A 35 15.04 0.64 -4.46
C THR A 35 15.04 -0.66 -5.28
N ALA A 36 15.21 -1.81 -4.62
CA ALA A 36 15.15 -3.12 -5.29
C ALA A 36 13.76 -3.41 -5.85
N THR A 37 12.70 -3.13 -5.09
CA THR A 37 11.32 -3.31 -5.57
C THR A 37 10.99 -2.37 -6.73
N ALA A 38 11.50 -1.14 -6.75
CA ALA A 38 11.33 -0.22 -7.88
C ALA A 38 11.95 -0.77 -9.17
N ALA A 39 13.10 -1.44 -9.08
CA ALA A 39 13.69 -2.15 -10.22
C ALA A 39 12.80 -3.30 -10.69
N GLN A 40 12.28 -4.11 -9.76
CA GLN A 40 11.37 -5.22 -10.08
C GLN A 40 10.07 -4.73 -10.74
N GLU A 41 9.44 -3.65 -10.26
CA GLU A 41 8.26 -3.03 -10.88
C GLU A 41 8.54 -2.61 -12.35
N CYS A 42 9.73 -2.09 -12.62
CA CYS A 42 10.15 -1.76 -13.98
C CYS A 42 10.35 -3.00 -14.85
N TYR A 43 10.91 -4.09 -14.31
CA TYR A 43 11.11 -5.33 -15.05
C TYR A 43 9.79 -6.03 -15.36
N GLU A 44 8.87 -6.10 -14.39
CA GLU A 44 7.52 -6.62 -14.58
C GLU A 44 6.74 -5.78 -15.60
N ALA A 45 6.78 -4.46 -15.48
CA ALA A 45 6.14 -3.58 -16.46
C ALA A 45 6.71 -3.74 -17.86
N ALA A 46 8.02 -4.00 -18.01
CA ALA A 46 8.63 -4.28 -19.31
C ALA A 46 8.09 -5.54 -19.98
N GLY A 47 7.62 -6.52 -19.19
CA GLY A 47 6.98 -7.74 -19.66
C GLY A 47 5.59 -7.50 -20.27
N LEU A 48 4.88 -6.44 -19.86
CA LEU A 48 3.52 -6.15 -20.30
C LEU A 48 3.38 -5.98 -21.82
N ALA A 49 4.42 -5.48 -22.50
CA ALA A 49 4.44 -5.34 -23.95
C ALA A 49 4.32 -6.68 -24.72
N SER A 50 4.62 -7.80 -24.06
CA SER A 50 4.53 -9.15 -24.63
C SER A 50 3.25 -9.89 -24.21
N HIS A 51 2.42 -9.30 -23.38
CA HIS A 51 1.14 -9.89 -22.99
C HIS A 51 0.06 -9.66 -24.04
N PRO A 52 -0.90 -10.60 -24.18
CA PRO A 52 -2.04 -10.42 -25.08
C PRO A 52 -2.85 -9.18 -24.67
N LEU A 53 -3.03 -8.26 -25.62
CA LEU A 53 -3.83 -7.04 -25.45
C LEU A 53 -5.19 -7.15 -26.17
N GLY A 54 -5.77 -8.34 -26.20
CA GLY A 54 -7.08 -8.59 -26.76
C GLY A 54 -7.32 -10.05 -27.11
N GLU A 55 -8.55 -10.32 -27.52
CA GLU A 55 -9.02 -11.67 -27.88
C GLU A 55 -10.00 -11.62 -29.05
N ILE A 56 -10.04 -12.71 -29.80
CA ILE A 56 -11.08 -12.94 -30.81
C ILE A 56 -12.28 -13.54 -30.09
N ILE A 57 -13.43 -12.92 -30.23
CA ILE A 57 -14.67 -13.36 -29.60
C ILE A 57 -15.68 -13.87 -30.64
N PRO A 58 -16.53 -14.86 -30.31
CA PRO A 58 -17.57 -15.34 -31.20
C PRO A 58 -18.53 -14.22 -31.63
N SER A 59 -19.03 -14.30 -32.85
CA SER A 59 -20.04 -13.40 -33.38
C SER A 59 -21.15 -14.21 -34.08
N ALA A 60 -22.41 -13.85 -33.84
CA ALA A 60 -23.55 -14.39 -34.57
C ALA A 60 -23.65 -13.88 -36.02
N GLN A 61 -22.82 -12.92 -36.37
CA GLN A 61 -22.75 -12.34 -37.71
C GLN A 61 -21.47 -12.77 -38.42
N PRO A 62 -21.46 -12.89 -39.78
CA PRO A 62 -20.27 -13.23 -40.56
C PRO A 62 -19.27 -12.03 -40.56
N ARG A 63 -18.54 -11.87 -39.50
CA ARG A 63 -17.56 -10.78 -39.27
C ARG A 63 -16.47 -11.23 -38.31
N LEU A 64 -15.28 -10.64 -38.40
CA LEU A 64 -14.29 -10.70 -37.35
C LEU A 64 -14.77 -9.86 -36.16
N SER A 65 -14.66 -10.39 -34.97
CA SER A 65 -15.08 -9.72 -33.75
C SER A 65 -13.96 -9.81 -32.72
N LEU A 66 -13.52 -8.67 -32.23
CA LEU A 66 -12.36 -8.53 -31.33
C LEU A 66 -12.74 -7.73 -30.09
N ALA A 67 -12.35 -8.18 -28.93
CA ALA A 67 -12.19 -7.35 -27.75
C ALA A 67 -10.71 -6.98 -27.63
N ARG A 68 -10.36 -5.71 -27.85
CA ARG A 68 -8.95 -5.24 -27.77
C ARG A 68 -8.75 -4.24 -26.66
N ARG A 69 -7.56 -4.23 -26.07
CA ARG A 69 -7.13 -3.28 -25.05
C ARG A 69 -6.41 -2.11 -25.72
N LEU A 70 -6.77 -0.90 -25.33
CA LEU A 70 -6.16 0.34 -25.81
C LEU A 70 -5.67 1.15 -24.59
N PRO A 71 -4.58 1.94 -24.72
CA PRO A 71 -4.19 2.87 -23.68
C PRO A 71 -5.32 3.86 -23.37
N VAL A 72 -5.45 4.25 -22.11
CA VAL A 72 -6.48 5.22 -21.66
C VAL A 72 -6.13 6.66 -22.07
N GLY A 73 -4.85 6.93 -22.36
CA GLY A 73 -4.32 8.26 -22.73
C GLY A 73 -3.45 8.85 -21.62
N VAL A 74 -3.98 9.73 -20.78
CA VAL A 74 -3.22 10.35 -19.66
C VAL A 74 -3.66 9.75 -18.34
N VAL A 75 -2.70 9.29 -17.54
CA VAL A 75 -2.88 8.79 -16.17
C VAL A 75 -2.33 9.81 -15.18
N GLY A 76 -3.17 10.28 -14.26
CA GLY A 76 -2.74 11.08 -13.11
C GLY A 76 -2.37 10.16 -11.95
N VAL A 77 -1.15 10.26 -11.44
CA VAL A 77 -0.67 9.49 -10.28
C VAL A 77 -0.42 10.43 -9.11
N ILE A 78 -1.04 10.15 -7.97
CA ILE A 78 -0.84 10.89 -6.72
C ILE A 78 -0.26 9.91 -5.70
N ALA A 79 1.01 10.09 -5.36
CA ALA A 79 1.78 9.18 -4.53
C ALA A 79 2.00 9.75 -3.10
N PRO A 80 2.04 8.88 -2.05
CA PRO A 80 2.22 9.27 -0.66
C PRO A 80 3.70 9.34 -0.28
N PHE A 81 3.96 9.69 0.99
CA PHE A 81 5.30 9.90 1.53
C PHE A 81 6.00 8.64 2.07
N ASN A 82 5.25 7.61 2.48
CA ASN A 82 5.79 6.54 3.33
C ASN A 82 6.66 5.49 2.60
N LEU A 83 6.26 5.10 1.40
CA LEU A 83 7.06 4.32 0.45
C LEU A 83 7.04 5.07 -0.89
N PRO A 84 7.66 6.27 -0.94
CA PRO A 84 7.43 7.23 -2.02
C PRO A 84 7.85 6.68 -3.39
N LEU A 85 8.92 5.90 -3.43
CA LEU A 85 9.45 5.33 -4.67
C LEU A 85 8.56 4.18 -5.19
N ILE A 86 8.28 3.18 -4.35
CA ILE A 86 7.47 2.02 -4.76
C ILE A 86 6.05 2.45 -5.14
N LEU A 87 5.39 3.26 -4.30
CA LEU A 87 3.98 3.62 -4.50
C LEU A 87 3.76 4.59 -5.67
N ALA A 88 4.82 5.27 -6.14
CA ALA A 88 4.79 5.99 -7.40
C ALA A 88 5.06 5.05 -8.59
N ILE A 89 6.16 4.28 -8.54
CA ILE A 89 6.64 3.51 -9.69
C ILE A 89 5.67 2.39 -10.10
N ARG A 90 4.95 1.76 -9.14
CA ARG A 90 3.97 0.72 -9.42
C ARG A 90 2.78 1.18 -10.28
N SER A 91 2.54 2.48 -10.37
CA SER A 91 1.56 3.06 -11.29
C SER A 91 2.23 3.64 -12.53
N VAL A 92 3.37 4.30 -12.38
CA VAL A 92 4.09 4.96 -13.48
C VAL A 92 4.61 3.95 -14.49
N ALA A 93 5.30 2.91 -14.04
CA ALA A 93 5.93 1.94 -14.94
C ALA A 93 4.92 1.17 -15.81
N PRO A 94 3.86 0.54 -15.26
CA PRO A 94 2.87 -0.17 -16.08
C PRO A 94 2.02 0.78 -16.94
N ALA A 95 1.70 1.99 -16.49
CA ALA A 95 0.99 2.96 -17.31
C ALA A 95 1.78 3.32 -18.58
N LEU A 96 3.08 3.61 -18.42
CA LEU A 96 4.00 3.88 -19.55
C LEU A 96 4.16 2.65 -20.44
N ALA A 97 4.31 1.45 -19.88
CA ALA A 97 4.43 0.19 -20.61
C ALA A 97 3.25 -0.06 -21.55
N LEU A 98 2.05 0.32 -21.12
CA LEU A 98 0.78 0.12 -21.83
C LEU A 98 0.42 1.29 -22.76
N GLY A 99 1.37 2.22 -23.00
CA GLY A 99 1.25 3.28 -24.00
C GLY A 99 0.55 4.55 -23.51
N ASN A 100 0.47 4.79 -22.20
CA ASN A 100 -0.08 6.01 -21.64
C ASN A 100 1.01 7.07 -21.40
N ALA A 101 0.60 8.33 -21.34
CA ALA A 101 1.38 9.38 -20.69
C ALA A 101 1.00 9.47 -19.20
N VAL A 102 1.94 9.90 -18.36
CA VAL A 102 1.75 9.98 -16.91
C VAL A 102 2.06 11.37 -16.39
N VAL A 103 1.19 11.88 -15.54
CA VAL A 103 1.45 13.06 -14.71
C VAL A 103 1.52 12.59 -13.26
N LEU A 104 2.71 12.64 -12.68
CA LEU A 104 2.99 12.21 -11.31
C LEU A 104 3.04 13.42 -10.37
N LYS A 105 2.20 13.39 -9.35
CA LYS A 105 2.25 14.31 -8.21
C LYS A 105 2.76 13.56 -6.98
N PRO A 106 4.04 13.70 -6.60
CA PRO A 106 4.57 13.14 -5.36
C PRO A 106 4.09 13.92 -4.14
N ASP A 107 4.23 13.34 -2.95
CA ASP A 107 4.13 14.10 -1.71
C ASP A 107 5.30 15.10 -1.61
N LEU A 108 5.03 16.33 -1.14
CA LEU A 108 6.05 17.38 -1.06
C LEU A 108 7.19 17.05 -0.09
N ARG A 109 6.92 16.25 0.95
CA ARG A 109 7.91 15.83 1.96
C ARG A 109 8.91 14.82 1.40
N THR A 110 8.57 14.15 0.29
CA THR A 110 9.39 13.13 -0.38
C THR A 110 9.43 13.38 -1.89
N ALA A 111 9.52 14.66 -2.30
CA ALA A 111 9.42 15.05 -3.68
C ALA A 111 10.60 14.58 -4.54
N VAL A 112 11.78 14.41 -3.95
CA VAL A 112 12.94 13.88 -4.67
C VAL A 112 12.80 12.37 -4.85
N SER A 113 12.68 11.60 -3.78
CA SER A 113 12.62 10.13 -3.85
C SER A 113 11.35 9.60 -4.53
N GLY A 114 10.20 10.25 -4.32
CA GLY A 114 8.91 9.86 -4.91
C GLY A 114 8.56 10.53 -6.24
N GLY A 115 9.42 11.40 -6.77
CA GLY A 115 9.12 12.18 -7.97
C GLY A 115 10.32 12.50 -8.86
N LEU A 116 11.19 13.41 -8.44
CA LEU A 116 12.28 13.91 -9.28
C LEU A 116 13.30 12.83 -9.66
N ALA A 117 13.62 11.93 -8.74
CA ALA A 117 14.49 10.78 -9.01
C ALA A 117 13.86 9.84 -10.05
N ILE A 118 12.53 9.64 -9.99
CA ILE A 118 11.81 8.85 -10.98
C ILE A 118 11.92 9.49 -12.37
N ALA A 119 11.66 10.79 -12.49
CA ALA A 119 11.82 11.53 -13.74
C ALA A 119 13.24 11.38 -14.30
N ARG A 120 14.26 11.56 -13.46
CA ARG A 120 15.68 11.50 -13.86
C ARG A 120 16.07 10.10 -14.35
N VAL A 121 15.65 9.05 -13.66
CA VAL A 121 15.92 7.65 -14.08
C VAL A 121 15.26 7.33 -15.41
N PHE A 122 14.01 7.75 -15.61
CA PHE A 122 13.32 7.52 -16.89
C PHE A 122 13.91 8.35 -18.04
N GLU A 123 14.33 9.59 -17.80
CA GLU A 123 15.04 10.41 -18.77
C GLU A 123 16.34 9.72 -19.22
N GLU A 124 17.17 9.29 -18.28
CA GLU A 124 18.42 8.57 -18.55
C GLU A 124 18.17 7.19 -19.21
N ALA A 125 17.07 6.54 -18.90
CA ALA A 125 16.64 5.32 -19.56
C ALA A 125 16.22 5.54 -21.02
N GLY A 126 16.08 6.79 -21.46
CA GLY A 126 15.69 7.16 -22.82
C GLY A 126 14.18 7.15 -23.04
N LEU A 127 13.40 7.52 -22.02
CA LEU A 127 11.97 7.77 -22.19
C LEU A 127 11.77 9.00 -23.10
N PRO A 128 10.95 8.91 -24.16
CA PRO A 128 10.64 10.07 -25.00
C PRO A 128 10.02 11.22 -24.18
N GLU A 129 10.35 12.44 -24.56
CA GLU A 129 9.78 13.65 -23.96
C GLU A 129 8.25 13.67 -24.00
N GLY A 130 7.62 14.24 -22.98
CA GLY A 130 6.16 14.37 -22.88
C GLY A 130 5.41 13.17 -22.37
N LEU A 131 6.08 12.03 -22.09
CA LEU A 131 5.41 10.82 -21.58
C LEU A 131 5.37 10.76 -20.04
N LEU A 132 6.27 11.40 -19.34
CA LEU A 132 6.27 11.50 -17.88
C LEU A 132 6.52 12.93 -17.44
N HIS A 133 5.58 13.50 -16.69
CA HIS A 133 5.69 14.80 -16.06
C HIS A 133 5.60 14.64 -14.54
N VAL A 134 6.47 15.31 -13.81
CA VAL A 134 6.45 15.35 -12.34
C VAL A 134 6.08 16.74 -11.88
N LEU A 135 4.99 16.84 -11.11
CA LEU A 135 4.43 18.09 -10.60
C LEU A 135 4.45 18.09 -9.06
N PRO A 136 5.56 18.46 -8.39
CA PRO A 136 5.54 18.68 -6.96
C PRO A 136 4.57 19.79 -6.61
N GLY A 137 3.65 19.53 -5.68
CA GLY A 137 2.62 20.48 -5.31
C GLY A 137 1.75 20.01 -4.14
N GLY A 138 0.95 20.91 -3.61
CA GLY A 138 0.04 20.67 -2.49
C GLY A 138 -1.25 19.94 -2.87
N VAL A 139 -2.27 20.14 -2.04
CA VAL A 139 -3.61 19.58 -2.25
C VAL A 139 -4.24 20.18 -3.51
N ASP A 140 -4.07 21.47 -3.74
CA ASP A 140 -4.54 22.22 -4.91
C ASP A 140 -4.04 21.63 -6.23
N THR A 141 -2.78 21.24 -6.30
CA THR A 141 -2.20 20.54 -7.47
C THR A 141 -2.85 19.17 -7.68
N GLY A 142 -3.12 18.45 -6.59
CA GLY A 142 -3.83 17.16 -6.66
C GLY A 142 -5.27 17.32 -7.15
N GLU A 143 -6.00 18.30 -6.64
CA GLU A 143 -7.37 18.62 -7.06
C GLU A 143 -7.41 19.04 -8.54
N ALA A 144 -6.48 19.90 -8.99
CA ALA A 144 -6.35 20.29 -10.38
C ALA A 144 -6.08 19.08 -11.29
N LEU A 145 -5.18 18.16 -10.88
CA LEU A 145 -4.87 16.95 -11.64
C LEU A 145 -6.11 16.04 -11.77
N VAL A 146 -6.87 15.86 -10.70
CA VAL A 146 -8.10 15.05 -10.73
C VAL A 146 -9.17 15.70 -11.61
N ALA A 147 -9.27 17.02 -11.63
CA ALA A 147 -10.26 17.75 -12.41
C ALA A 147 -9.90 17.92 -13.90
N ASP A 148 -8.60 17.83 -14.28
CA ASP A 148 -8.12 18.10 -15.63
C ASP A 148 -8.78 17.21 -16.69
N PRO A 149 -9.40 17.74 -17.77
CA PRO A 149 -10.16 16.97 -18.75
C PRO A 149 -9.34 15.97 -19.55
N HIS A 150 -8.01 16.13 -19.64
CA HIS A 150 -7.12 15.20 -20.34
C HIS A 150 -6.77 13.97 -19.52
N VAL A 151 -6.83 14.05 -18.19
CA VAL A 151 -6.60 12.91 -17.31
C VAL A 151 -7.81 11.98 -17.33
N ARG A 152 -7.62 10.74 -17.76
CA ARG A 152 -8.69 9.72 -17.91
C ARG A 152 -8.77 8.76 -16.74
N VAL A 153 -7.65 8.46 -16.11
CA VAL A 153 -7.52 7.58 -14.96
C VAL A 153 -6.73 8.30 -13.89
N VAL A 154 -7.22 8.21 -12.64
CA VAL A 154 -6.51 8.71 -11.45
C VAL A 154 -6.08 7.51 -10.62
N SER A 155 -4.77 7.37 -10.39
CA SER A 155 -4.20 6.43 -9.43
C SER A 155 -3.80 7.20 -8.18
N PHE A 156 -4.45 6.92 -7.08
CA PHE A 156 -4.23 7.59 -5.80
C PHE A 156 -3.88 6.58 -4.72
N THR A 157 -2.79 6.84 -4.01
CA THR A 157 -2.46 6.14 -2.77
C THR A 157 -2.35 7.16 -1.64
N GLY A 158 -3.07 6.93 -0.53
CA GLY A 158 -3.06 7.84 0.60
C GLY A 158 -4.12 7.51 1.65
N SER A 159 -4.44 8.48 2.53
CA SER A 159 -5.44 8.25 3.58
C SER A 159 -6.84 8.02 3.02
N THR A 160 -7.65 7.22 3.72
CA THR A 160 -9.06 6.96 3.36
C THR A 160 -9.87 8.25 3.24
N ALA A 161 -9.64 9.21 4.13
CA ALA A 161 -10.33 10.51 4.07
C ALA A 161 -10.01 11.31 2.80
N ALA A 162 -8.74 11.32 2.38
CA ALA A 162 -8.35 11.97 1.13
C ALA A 162 -8.84 11.17 -0.10
N GLY A 163 -8.78 9.83 -0.04
CA GLY A 163 -9.26 8.96 -1.10
C GLY A 163 -10.75 9.12 -1.39
N ARG A 164 -11.58 9.30 -0.37
CA ARG A 164 -13.01 9.61 -0.55
C ARG A 164 -13.20 10.89 -1.35
N LYS A 165 -12.46 11.96 -1.05
CA LYS A 165 -12.51 13.24 -1.80
C LYS A 165 -12.04 13.07 -3.25
N VAL A 166 -10.95 12.34 -3.46
CA VAL A 166 -10.45 12.03 -4.82
C VAL A 166 -11.46 11.21 -5.62
N GLY A 167 -12.07 10.19 -5.00
CA GLY A 167 -13.12 9.39 -5.61
C GLY A 167 -14.36 10.19 -6.01
N GLU A 168 -14.83 11.08 -5.13
CA GLU A 168 -15.94 11.99 -5.42
C GLU A 168 -15.59 12.93 -6.59
N ALA A 169 -14.42 13.54 -6.59
CA ALA A 169 -13.99 14.42 -7.65
C ALA A 169 -13.84 13.67 -8.99
N ALA A 170 -13.25 12.48 -8.99
CA ALA A 170 -13.14 11.64 -10.18
C ALA A 170 -14.53 11.24 -10.74
N ALA A 171 -15.47 10.88 -9.88
CA ALA A 171 -16.85 10.53 -10.28
C ALA A 171 -17.58 11.71 -10.93
N ARG A 172 -17.42 12.93 -10.44
CA ARG A 172 -17.99 14.15 -11.05
C ARG A 172 -17.53 14.36 -12.49
N HIS A 173 -16.32 13.91 -12.82
CA HIS A 173 -15.72 14.01 -14.16
C HIS A 173 -15.81 12.70 -14.95
N LEU A 174 -16.54 11.69 -14.47
CA LEU A 174 -16.68 10.35 -15.08
C LEU A 174 -15.32 9.67 -15.34
N LYS A 175 -14.36 9.89 -14.44
CA LYS A 175 -13.03 9.28 -14.50
C LYS A 175 -12.99 8.00 -13.70
N ARG A 176 -12.16 7.05 -14.14
CA ARG A 176 -11.84 5.88 -13.37
C ARG A 176 -10.81 6.24 -12.30
N ALA A 177 -11.09 5.86 -11.05
CA ALA A 177 -10.19 6.08 -9.93
C ALA A 177 -9.74 4.73 -9.34
N HIS A 178 -8.43 4.52 -9.31
CA HIS A 178 -7.78 3.44 -8.56
C HIS A 178 -7.36 4.03 -7.23
N LEU A 179 -8.03 3.62 -6.16
CA LEU A 179 -7.79 4.14 -4.82
C LEU A 179 -7.19 3.02 -3.97
N GLU A 180 -5.95 3.23 -3.52
CA GLU A 180 -5.27 2.45 -2.50
C GLU A 180 -5.17 3.30 -1.24
N LEU A 181 -5.87 2.88 -0.20
CA LEU A 181 -6.15 3.71 0.96
C LEU A 181 -5.56 3.12 2.24
N GLY A 182 -5.92 3.72 3.36
CA GLY A 182 -5.47 3.26 4.66
C GLY A 182 -5.89 1.83 5.00
N GLY A 183 -5.27 1.28 6.01
CA GLY A 183 -5.57 -0.02 6.56
C GLY A 183 -5.54 0.01 8.08
N ASN A 184 -6.17 -0.98 8.69
CA ASN A 184 -6.02 -1.29 10.11
C ASN A 184 -5.94 -2.82 10.23
N SER A 185 -4.85 -3.35 9.69
CA SER A 185 -4.66 -4.78 9.45
C SER A 185 -4.66 -5.58 10.76
N ALA A 186 -5.26 -6.76 10.73
CA ALA A 186 -5.28 -7.66 11.87
C ALA A 186 -4.17 -8.72 11.75
N LEU A 187 -3.46 -8.99 12.84
CA LEU A 187 -2.64 -10.17 13.03
C LEU A 187 -3.34 -11.06 14.05
N VAL A 188 -3.84 -12.21 13.62
CA VAL A 188 -4.54 -13.18 14.47
C VAL A 188 -3.56 -14.24 14.93
N VAL A 189 -3.36 -14.36 16.24
CA VAL A 189 -2.48 -15.36 16.89
C VAL A 189 -3.34 -16.42 17.54
N LEU A 190 -3.42 -17.61 16.93
CA LEU A 190 -4.21 -18.71 17.43
C LEU A 190 -3.53 -19.40 18.63
N ASP A 191 -4.30 -20.21 19.37
CA ASP A 191 -3.91 -20.90 20.59
C ASP A 191 -2.69 -21.83 20.44
N ASP A 192 -2.48 -22.35 19.24
CA ASP A 192 -1.40 -23.28 18.89
C ASP A 192 -0.17 -22.61 18.26
N ALA A 193 -0.19 -21.29 18.08
CA ALA A 193 0.94 -20.54 17.50
C ALA A 193 2.20 -20.61 18.37
N ASP A 194 3.36 -20.58 17.72
CA ASP A 194 4.63 -20.41 18.42
C ASP A 194 4.73 -18.95 18.93
N LEU A 195 4.79 -18.80 20.24
CA LEU A 195 4.71 -17.49 20.89
C LEU A 195 5.87 -16.58 20.53
N ASP A 196 7.11 -17.09 20.52
CA ASP A 196 8.29 -16.26 20.26
C ASP A 196 8.32 -15.78 18.81
N LEU A 197 7.92 -16.65 17.88
CA LEU A 197 7.77 -16.29 16.46
C LEU A 197 6.61 -15.32 16.27
N ALA A 198 5.49 -15.51 16.98
CA ALA A 198 4.34 -14.60 16.91
C ALA A 198 4.68 -13.19 17.43
N VAL A 199 5.40 -13.08 18.55
CA VAL A 199 5.90 -11.80 19.07
C VAL A 199 6.86 -11.14 18.08
N SER A 200 7.73 -11.92 17.43
CA SER A 200 8.64 -11.41 16.40
C SER A 200 7.89 -10.85 15.19
N ALA A 201 6.91 -11.60 14.67
CA ALA A 201 6.06 -11.20 13.55
C ALA A 201 5.23 -9.95 13.90
N GLY A 202 4.64 -9.90 15.09
CA GLY A 202 3.87 -8.75 15.56
C GLY A 202 4.71 -7.49 15.73
N ALA A 203 5.92 -7.61 16.29
CA ALA A 203 6.84 -6.48 16.42
C ALA A 203 7.24 -5.92 15.05
N TRP A 204 7.61 -6.78 14.11
CA TRP A 204 7.92 -6.37 12.74
C TRP A 204 6.72 -5.70 12.08
N GLY A 205 5.54 -6.33 12.12
CA GLY A 205 4.33 -5.84 11.50
C GLY A 205 3.88 -4.46 12.02
N SER A 206 4.13 -4.14 13.30
CA SER A 206 3.73 -2.85 13.89
C SER A 206 4.81 -1.79 13.90
N PHE A 207 6.10 -2.16 13.93
CA PHE A 207 7.17 -1.19 14.18
C PHE A 207 8.06 -0.91 12.97
N LEU A 208 8.04 -1.76 11.93
CA LEU A 208 8.77 -1.48 10.68
C LEU A 208 8.37 -0.11 10.13
N HIS A 209 9.38 0.68 9.76
CA HIS A 209 9.21 2.03 9.22
C HIS A 209 8.30 2.91 10.11
N GLN A 210 8.49 2.81 11.42
CA GLN A 210 7.75 3.56 12.43
C GLN A 210 6.22 3.34 12.36
N GLY A 211 5.77 2.18 11.85
CA GLY A 211 4.34 1.89 11.64
C GLY A 211 3.66 2.78 10.59
N GLN A 212 4.41 3.51 9.77
CA GLN A 212 3.88 4.38 8.72
C GLN A 212 3.67 3.61 7.41
N ILE A 213 3.04 2.44 7.48
CA ILE A 213 2.74 1.57 6.34
C ILE A 213 1.25 1.23 6.36
N CYS A 214 0.57 1.31 5.23
CA CYS A 214 -0.86 1.01 5.13
C CYS A 214 -1.21 -0.44 5.55
N MET A 215 -0.26 -1.37 5.41
CA MET A 215 -0.38 -2.77 5.84
C MET A 215 0.09 -3.00 7.29
N THR A 216 0.50 -1.97 8.03
CA THR A 216 0.93 -2.10 9.43
C THR A 216 -0.06 -2.94 10.22
N THR A 217 0.43 -3.86 11.06
CA THR A 217 -0.38 -4.58 12.03
C THR A 217 -0.93 -3.58 13.06
N GLY A 218 -2.12 -3.07 12.77
CA GLY A 218 -2.81 -2.09 13.62
C GLY A 218 -3.65 -2.74 14.71
N ARG A 219 -3.85 -4.07 14.65
CA ARG A 219 -4.62 -4.83 15.66
C ARG A 219 -4.01 -6.21 15.81
N HIS A 220 -3.56 -6.53 17.03
CA HIS A 220 -3.10 -7.87 17.40
C HIS A 220 -4.25 -8.58 18.11
N LEU A 221 -4.86 -9.56 17.45
CA LEU A 221 -5.90 -10.40 18.03
C LEU A 221 -5.25 -11.68 18.52
N VAL A 222 -5.15 -11.83 19.83
CA VAL A 222 -4.38 -12.91 20.45
C VAL A 222 -5.30 -13.80 21.27
N HIS A 223 -5.25 -15.12 21.06
CA HIS A 223 -6.01 -16.06 21.85
C HIS A 223 -5.71 -15.87 23.35
N GLU A 224 -6.72 -15.88 24.20
CA GLU A 224 -6.62 -15.56 25.63
C GLU A 224 -5.54 -16.35 26.36
N SER A 225 -5.30 -17.61 25.97
CA SER A 225 -4.26 -18.47 26.58
C SER A 225 -2.82 -17.98 26.34
N LEU A 226 -2.59 -17.11 25.35
CA LEU A 226 -1.28 -16.58 25.01
C LEU A 226 -1.12 -15.09 25.32
N ALA A 227 -2.22 -14.36 25.52
CA ALA A 227 -2.30 -12.91 25.48
C ALA A 227 -1.33 -12.21 26.45
N GLU A 228 -1.33 -12.57 27.72
CA GLU A 228 -0.43 -11.95 28.73
C GLU A 228 1.04 -12.11 28.36
N ARG A 229 1.43 -13.31 27.94
CA ARG A 229 2.81 -13.61 27.54
C ARG A 229 3.19 -12.93 26.22
N TYR A 230 2.23 -12.81 25.30
CA TYR A 230 2.41 -12.08 24.04
C TYR A 230 2.65 -10.59 24.29
N VAL A 231 1.81 -9.96 25.13
CA VAL A 231 1.96 -8.54 25.52
C VAL A 231 3.30 -8.29 26.20
N ALA A 232 3.72 -9.18 27.14
CA ALA A 232 5.00 -9.04 27.81
C ALA A 232 6.18 -9.12 26.84
N GLY A 233 6.19 -10.10 25.93
CA GLY A 233 7.25 -10.23 24.93
C GLY A 233 7.27 -9.09 23.90
N LEU A 234 6.10 -8.58 23.50
CA LEU A 234 6.00 -7.44 22.59
C LEU A 234 6.46 -6.14 23.24
N ALA A 235 6.11 -5.93 24.53
CA ALA A 235 6.56 -4.78 25.31
C ALA A 235 8.10 -4.80 25.52
N GLU A 236 8.66 -5.96 25.85
CA GLU A 236 10.10 -6.15 25.95
C GLU A 236 10.82 -5.76 24.65
N LYS A 237 10.30 -6.23 23.49
CA LYS A 237 10.86 -5.81 22.19
C LYS A 237 10.73 -4.30 21.97
N ALA A 238 9.57 -3.72 22.25
CA ALA A 238 9.31 -2.29 22.10
C ALA A 238 10.31 -1.43 22.89
N ASP A 239 10.61 -1.82 24.13
CA ASP A 239 11.53 -1.09 25.01
C ASP A 239 12.99 -1.16 24.53
N HIS A 240 13.39 -2.26 23.86
CA HIS A 240 14.77 -2.47 23.41
C HIS A 240 15.05 -2.00 21.98
N LEU A 241 14.03 -1.71 21.15
CA LEU A 241 14.26 -1.23 19.79
C LEU A 241 14.87 0.18 19.81
N PRO A 242 16.06 0.38 19.20
CA PRO A 242 16.69 1.69 19.11
C PRO A 242 15.89 2.60 18.18
N VAL A 243 15.63 3.83 18.64
CA VAL A 243 14.92 4.87 17.90
C VAL A 243 15.82 6.09 17.80
N GLY A 244 16.03 6.63 16.60
CA GLY A 244 16.93 7.76 16.37
C GLY A 244 17.04 8.14 14.89
N ASP A 245 18.04 8.92 14.55
CA ASP A 245 18.28 9.42 13.21
C ASP A 245 19.03 8.36 12.36
N PRO A 246 18.37 7.72 11.39
CA PRO A 246 18.98 6.67 10.59
C PRO A 246 20.09 7.16 9.66
N ALA A 247 20.24 8.48 9.47
CA ALA A 247 21.35 9.07 8.74
C ALA A 247 22.63 9.18 9.58
N LYS A 248 22.53 9.04 10.90
CA LYS A 248 23.66 9.22 11.84
C LYS A 248 24.05 7.95 12.60
N GLU A 249 23.09 7.06 12.83
CA GLU A 249 23.27 5.89 13.67
C GLU A 249 22.46 4.68 13.22
N GLN A 250 22.83 3.50 13.68
CA GLN A 250 22.06 2.29 13.44
C GLN A 250 20.83 2.23 14.37
N VAL A 251 19.67 2.37 13.81
CA VAL A 251 18.39 2.33 14.52
C VAL A 251 17.43 1.34 13.88
N ALA A 252 16.43 0.92 14.64
CA ALA A 252 15.32 0.13 14.13
C ALA A 252 14.18 1.02 13.63
N LEU A 253 13.99 2.18 14.25
CA LEU A 253 12.96 3.16 13.87
C LEU A 253 13.60 4.54 13.69
N GLY A 254 13.26 5.17 12.56
CA GLY A 254 13.58 6.56 12.27
C GLY A 254 12.51 7.54 12.83
N PRO A 255 12.50 8.79 12.34
CA PRO A 255 11.51 9.79 12.73
C PRO A 255 10.14 9.54 12.09
N ILE A 256 9.08 9.98 12.75
CA ILE A 256 7.77 10.23 12.13
C ILE A 256 7.93 11.34 11.09
N ILE A 257 7.16 11.29 10.02
CA ILE A 257 7.35 12.18 8.85
C ILE A 257 7.24 13.68 9.18
N ASP A 258 6.36 14.06 10.10
CA ASP A 258 6.18 15.43 10.56
C ASP A 258 5.46 15.50 11.92
N GLU A 259 5.37 16.70 12.48
CA GLU A 259 4.73 16.94 13.77
C GLU A 259 3.22 16.68 13.75
N VAL A 260 2.55 16.93 12.63
CA VAL A 260 1.10 16.71 12.50
C VAL A 260 0.78 15.22 12.63
N GLN A 261 1.57 14.37 11.97
CA GLN A 261 1.40 12.92 12.08
C GLN A 261 1.79 12.42 13.47
N ARG A 262 2.87 12.92 14.07
CA ARG A 262 3.28 12.59 15.45
C ARG A 262 2.16 12.91 16.45
N ASP A 263 1.58 14.11 16.35
CA ASP A 263 0.55 14.57 17.27
C ASP A 263 -0.76 13.78 17.12
N LYS A 264 -1.10 13.38 15.86
CA LYS A 264 -2.20 12.45 15.61
C LYS A 264 -1.97 11.10 16.30
N ILE A 265 -0.77 10.52 16.16
CA ILE A 265 -0.42 9.26 16.81
C ILE A 265 -0.56 9.39 18.33
N HIS A 266 0.03 10.44 18.90
CA HIS A 266 0.01 10.65 20.34
C HIS A 266 -1.40 10.89 20.90
N SER A 267 -2.23 11.64 20.18
CA SER A 267 -3.64 11.85 20.53
C SER A 267 -4.42 10.54 20.54
N LEU A 268 -4.22 9.65 19.55
CA LEU A 268 -4.88 8.34 19.51
C LEU A 268 -4.41 7.40 20.62
N VAL A 269 -3.12 7.41 20.95
CA VAL A 269 -2.57 6.63 22.07
C VAL A 269 -3.17 7.12 23.38
N THR A 270 -3.15 8.44 23.66
CA THR A 270 -3.71 9.04 24.87
C THR A 270 -5.21 8.74 25.00
N ALA A 271 -5.99 8.99 23.95
CA ALA A 271 -7.41 8.70 23.97
C ALA A 271 -7.72 7.20 24.16
N SER A 272 -6.84 6.32 23.71
CA SER A 272 -7.00 4.87 23.94
C SER A 272 -6.73 4.48 25.39
N VAL A 273 -5.74 5.08 26.02
CA VAL A 273 -5.47 4.91 27.46
C VAL A 273 -6.62 5.47 28.30
N ASP A 274 -7.11 6.66 27.96
CA ASP A 274 -8.28 7.28 28.63
C ASP A 274 -9.56 6.42 28.48
N ALA A 275 -9.67 5.66 27.37
CA ALA A 275 -10.75 4.71 27.14
C ALA A 275 -10.55 3.34 27.83
N GLY A 276 -9.49 3.19 28.64
CA GLY A 276 -9.24 2.03 29.49
C GLY A 276 -8.18 1.06 28.97
N ALA A 277 -7.53 1.31 27.83
CA ALA A 277 -6.40 0.49 27.39
C ALA A 277 -5.20 0.67 28.33
N ARG A 278 -4.52 -0.44 28.65
CA ARG A 278 -3.33 -0.43 29.48
C ARG A 278 -2.08 -0.16 28.64
N LEU A 279 -1.36 0.92 28.92
CA LEU A 279 -0.06 1.19 28.30
C LEU A 279 0.97 0.20 28.86
N ALA A 280 1.41 -0.75 28.02
CA ALA A 280 2.38 -1.77 28.42
C ALA A 280 3.84 -1.36 28.08
N ALA A 281 4.05 -0.53 27.05
CA ALA A 281 5.35 0.04 26.70
C ALA A 281 5.18 1.32 25.89
N GLY A 282 6.17 2.20 25.86
CA GLY A 282 6.26 3.38 25.01
C GLY A 282 5.32 4.53 25.40
N GLY A 283 4.56 5.05 24.45
CA GLY A 283 3.62 6.17 24.66
C GLY A 283 4.27 7.56 24.75
N THR A 284 5.57 7.68 24.46
CA THR A 284 6.34 8.92 24.56
C THR A 284 7.14 9.18 23.29
N TYR A 285 7.62 10.41 23.12
CA TYR A 285 8.46 10.82 21.98
C TYR A 285 9.44 11.94 22.38
N ASP A 286 10.50 12.07 21.56
CA ASP A 286 11.42 13.20 21.57
C ASP A 286 11.51 13.77 20.15
N GLY A 287 11.10 15.02 19.95
CA GLY A 287 10.94 15.59 18.61
C GLY A 287 10.02 14.77 17.72
N LEU A 288 10.56 14.20 16.65
CA LEU A 288 9.83 13.30 15.74
C LEU A 288 10.07 11.80 16.05
N PHE A 289 10.87 11.48 17.05
CA PHE A 289 11.23 10.11 17.39
C PHE A 289 10.22 9.53 18.39
N TYR A 290 9.21 8.83 17.87
CA TYR A 290 8.16 8.20 18.65
C TYR A 290 8.57 6.81 19.12
N ARG A 291 8.46 6.52 20.43
CA ARG A 291 8.82 5.22 20.99
C ARG A 291 7.83 4.14 20.54
N PRO A 292 8.30 2.93 20.17
CA PRO A 292 7.41 1.80 19.97
C PRO A 292 6.48 1.62 21.15
N THR A 293 5.18 1.50 20.88
CA THR A 293 4.14 1.58 21.89
C THR A 293 3.26 0.33 21.87
N VAL A 294 3.02 -0.27 23.02
CA VAL A 294 2.14 -1.43 23.17
C VAL A 294 0.96 -1.05 24.06
N LEU A 295 -0.24 -1.21 23.52
CA LEU A 295 -1.51 -1.02 24.25
C LEU A 295 -2.14 -2.41 24.47
N ALA A 296 -2.30 -2.81 25.71
CA ALA A 296 -3.00 -4.04 26.10
C ALA A 296 -4.44 -3.72 26.55
N GLU A 297 -5.26 -4.77 26.70
CA GLU A 297 -6.65 -4.65 27.15
C GLU A 297 -7.49 -3.72 26.24
N VAL A 298 -7.13 -3.70 24.96
CA VAL A 298 -7.87 -2.96 23.93
C VAL A 298 -9.21 -3.63 23.67
N THR A 299 -10.24 -2.83 23.45
CA THR A 299 -11.60 -3.29 23.14
C THR A 299 -12.07 -2.68 21.80
N PRO A 300 -13.17 -3.16 21.22
CA PRO A 300 -13.74 -2.56 20.00
C PRO A 300 -14.12 -1.08 20.11
N THR A 301 -14.29 -0.55 21.33
CA THR A 301 -14.57 0.87 21.59
C THR A 301 -13.33 1.73 21.75
N THR A 302 -12.15 1.12 21.84
CA THR A 302 -10.87 1.83 21.97
C THR A 302 -10.52 2.53 20.64
N PRO A 303 -10.13 3.83 20.63
CA PRO A 303 -9.79 4.56 19.40
C PRO A 303 -8.75 3.87 18.52
N ALA A 304 -7.69 3.30 19.10
CA ALA A 304 -6.65 2.59 18.35
C ALA A 304 -7.12 1.26 17.71
N TYR A 305 -8.27 0.69 18.13
CA TYR A 305 -8.89 -0.42 17.41
C TYR A 305 -9.68 0.05 16.19
N ALA A 306 -10.43 1.14 16.33
CA ALA A 306 -11.36 1.59 15.31
C ALA A 306 -10.69 2.39 14.17
N GLN A 307 -9.56 3.03 14.46
CA GLN A 307 -8.91 3.97 13.55
C GLN A 307 -7.49 3.54 13.21
N GLU A 308 -7.05 3.83 11.99
CA GLU A 308 -5.67 3.70 11.56
C GLU A 308 -4.78 4.71 12.30
N VAL A 309 -3.88 4.21 13.13
CA VAL A 309 -2.93 5.06 13.89
C VAL A 309 -1.84 5.62 12.98
N PHE A 310 -1.33 4.82 12.06
CA PHE A 310 -0.22 5.13 11.15
C PHE A 310 1.02 5.60 11.91
N GLY A 311 1.39 4.82 12.92
CA GLY A 311 2.52 5.04 13.82
C GLY A 311 2.94 3.74 14.49
N PRO A 312 4.05 3.73 15.28
CA PRO A 312 4.62 2.53 15.87
C PRO A 312 3.83 2.10 17.13
N VAL A 313 2.57 1.75 16.93
CA VAL A 313 1.63 1.39 17.99
C VAL A 313 1.03 0.02 17.72
N ALA A 314 1.09 -0.85 18.71
CA ALA A 314 0.58 -2.22 18.68
C ALA A 314 -0.56 -2.40 19.69
N PRO A 315 -1.82 -2.20 19.27
CA PRO A 315 -2.99 -2.48 20.11
C PRO A 315 -3.26 -3.98 20.16
N VAL A 316 -3.34 -4.56 21.36
CA VAL A 316 -3.56 -5.99 21.61
C VAL A 316 -4.92 -6.22 22.23
N LEU A 317 -5.72 -7.07 21.56
CA LEU A 317 -7.03 -7.56 22.01
C LEU A 317 -6.96 -9.05 22.23
N THR A 318 -7.84 -9.57 23.11
CA THR A 318 -8.00 -11.00 23.33
C THR A 318 -9.24 -11.54 22.65
N PHE A 319 -9.24 -12.82 22.31
CA PHE A 319 -10.40 -13.58 21.89
C PHE A 319 -10.36 -15.01 22.47
N GLY A 320 -11.53 -15.61 22.66
CA GLY A 320 -11.68 -16.96 23.22
C GLY A 320 -11.92 -18.06 22.19
N ASP A 321 -12.50 -17.72 21.03
CA ASP A 321 -12.80 -18.67 19.96
C ASP A 321 -12.68 -18.08 18.55
N LEU A 322 -12.82 -18.94 17.54
CA LEU A 322 -12.66 -18.53 16.14
C LEU A 322 -13.79 -17.63 15.64
N ASP A 323 -14.98 -17.70 16.22
CA ASP A 323 -16.11 -16.85 15.84
C ASP A 323 -15.85 -15.41 16.31
N GLU A 324 -15.37 -15.26 17.53
CA GLU A 324 -14.96 -13.98 18.08
C GLU A 324 -13.74 -13.40 17.31
N ALA A 325 -12.73 -14.26 17.01
CA ALA A 325 -11.58 -13.84 16.22
C ALA A 325 -11.99 -13.29 14.85
N ALA A 326 -12.90 -13.98 14.14
CA ALA A 326 -13.42 -13.52 12.84
C ALA A 326 -14.20 -12.20 12.99
N ALA A 327 -15.04 -12.07 14.00
CA ALA A 327 -15.83 -10.88 14.27
C ALA A 327 -14.94 -9.66 14.58
N LEU A 328 -13.93 -9.84 15.43
CA LEU A 328 -12.97 -8.79 15.77
C LEU A 328 -12.08 -8.41 14.58
N ALA A 329 -11.59 -9.38 13.81
CA ALA A 329 -10.75 -9.10 12.64
C ALA A 329 -11.53 -8.34 11.55
N GLY A 330 -12.77 -8.75 11.27
CA GLY A 330 -13.68 -8.09 10.32
C GLY A 330 -14.41 -6.88 10.87
N GLY A 331 -14.25 -6.52 12.14
CA GLY A 331 -15.04 -5.51 12.87
C GLY A 331 -14.69 -4.05 12.58
N THR A 332 -13.99 -3.75 11.47
CA THR A 332 -13.68 -2.38 11.04
C THR A 332 -14.10 -2.16 9.58
N GLU A 333 -14.12 -0.91 9.15
CA GLU A 333 -14.41 -0.60 7.74
C GLU A 333 -13.26 -0.98 6.77
N TYR A 334 -12.06 -1.26 7.28
CA TYR A 334 -10.86 -1.57 6.52
C TYR A 334 -10.79 -3.05 6.11
N GLY A 335 -10.00 -3.32 5.06
CA GLY A 335 -9.76 -4.68 4.56
C GLY A 335 -8.55 -4.72 3.61
N LEU A 336 -7.37 -4.24 4.07
CA LEU A 336 -6.17 -4.26 3.24
C LEU A 336 -5.39 -5.55 3.41
N SER A 337 -4.86 -5.83 4.61
CA SER A 337 -4.03 -6.99 4.89
C SER A 337 -4.46 -7.71 6.17
N LEU A 338 -4.27 -9.03 6.19
CA LEU A 338 -4.59 -9.95 7.28
C LEU A 338 -3.43 -10.94 7.44
N GLY A 339 -2.92 -11.09 8.66
CA GLY A 339 -2.00 -12.16 9.03
C GLY A 339 -2.65 -13.14 10.00
N ILE A 340 -2.44 -14.45 9.83
CA ILE A 340 -2.93 -15.48 10.77
C ILE A 340 -1.78 -16.43 11.10
N LEU A 341 -1.48 -16.59 12.38
CA LEU A 341 -0.41 -17.45 12.87
C LEU A 341 -0.98 -18.67 13.57
N SER A 342 -0.66 -19.86 13.08
CA SER A 342 -1.14 -21.15 13.60
C SER A 342 -0.24 -22.29 13.11
N ARG A 343 -0.10 -23.35 13.91
CA ARG A 343 0.50 -24.61 13.44
C ARG A 343 -0.45 -25.39 12.53
N ASP A 344 -1.76 -25.20 12.71
CA ASP A 344 -2.80 -25.77 11.85
C ASP A 344 -3.15 -24.81 10.71
N VAL A 345 -2.44 -24.96 9.58
CA VAL A 345 -2.64 -24.14 8.37
C VAL A 345 -4.07 -24.25 7.83
N THR A 346 -4.70 -25.42 7.95
CA THR A 346 -6.07 -25.62 7.47
C THR A 346 -7.07 -24.81 8.29
N LYS A 347 -6.91 -24.81 9.63
CA LYS A 347 -7.68 -23.96 10.56
C LYS A 347 -7.51 -22.48 10.24
N ALA A 348 -6.26 -22.05 9.98
CA ALA A 348 -5.95 -20.66 9.64
C ALA A 348 -6.59 -20.24 8.31
N MET A 349 -6.53 -21.08 7.27
CA MET A 349 -7.18 -20.81 5.97
C MET A 349 -8.70 -20.72 6.10
N ALA A 350 -9.32 -21.64 6.83
CA ALA A 350 -10.77 -21.60 7.06
C ALA A 350 -11.22 -20.34 7.84
N LEU A 351 -10.38 -19.83 8.74
CA LEU A 351 -10.63 -18.56 9.42
C LEU A 351 -10.46 -17.38 8.45
N ALA A 352 -9.45 -17.40 7.60
CA ALA A 352 -9.18 -16.35 6.61
C ALA A 352 -10.37 -16.15 5.64
N ASP A 353 -11.02 -17.23 5.20
CA ASP A 353 -12.19 -17.18 4.32
C ASP A 353 -13.40 -16.43 4.92
N ARG A 354 -13.38 -16.19 6.23
CA ARG A 354 -14.43 -15.47 6.96
C ARG A 354 -14.15 -13.99 7.18
N ILE A 355 -12.94 -13.53 6.84
CA ILE A 355 -12.48 -12.17 7.15
C ILE A 355 -12.22 -11.42 5.85
N PRO A 356 -13.00 -10.37 5.51
CA PRO A 356 -12.77 -9.59 4.30
C PRO A 356 -11.40 -8.91 4.33
N SER A 357 -10.52 -9.28 3.38
CA SER A 357 -9.21 -8.68 3.19
C SER A 357 -8.76 -8.81 1.74
N GLY A 358 -8.03 -7.83 1.24
CA GLY A 358 -7.45 -7.89 -0.11
C GLY A 358 -6.18 -8.72 -0.18
N ILE A 359 -5.46 -8.83 0.94
CA ILE A 359 -4.19 -9.55 1.08
C ILE A 359 -4.30 -10.43 2.34
N VAL A 360 -3.91 -11.69 2.23
CA VAL A 360 -3.94 -12.64 3.35
C VAL A 360 -2.63 -13.41 3.43
N HIS A 361 -2.05 -13.45 4.61
CA HIS A 361 -0.83 -14.19 4.92
C HIS A 361 -1.10 -15.24 6.01
N ILE A 362 -0.76 -16.49 5.75
CA ILE A 362 -0.79 -17.56 6.74
C ILE A 362 0.65 -17.84 7.19
N ASN A 363 0.87 -17.78 8.49
CA ASN A 363 2.18 -17.89 9.13
C ASN A 363 3.18 -16.83 8.70
N ASP A 364 2.65 -15.64 8.39
CA ASP A 364 3.44 -14.43 8.19
C ASP A 364 2.69 -13.21 8.78
N GLN A 365 3.41 -12.12 8.92
CA GLN A 365 2.87 -10.85 9.39
C GLN A 365 2.20 -10.08 8.24
N THR A 366 1.63 -8.89 8.52
CA THR A 366 0.75 -8.19 7.57
C THR A 366 1.47 -7.33 6.53
N VAL A 367 2.77 -7.01 6.72
CA VAL A 367 3.54 -6.09 5.87
C VAL A 367 4.37 -6.87 4.86
N ALA A 368 3.75 -7.37 3.80
CA ALA A 368 4.42 -8.03 2.70
C ALA A 368 3.86 -7.55 1.36
N ASP A 369 4.74 -7.34 0.38
CA ASP A 369 4.39 -6.87 -0.96
C ASP A 369 5.42 -7.36 -1.98
N GLU A 370 4.94 -7.74 -3.16
CA GLU A 370 5.77 -8.18 -4.29
C GLU A 370 5.24 -7.56 -5.59
N ALA A 371 6.15 -7.19 -6.51
CA ALA A 371 5.79 -6.56 -7.79
C ALA A 371 4.86 -7.42 -8.67
N VAL A 372 4.87 -8.74 -8.47
CA VAL A 372 4.02 -9.70 -9.22
C VAL A 372 2.69 -9.98 -8.52
N ALA A 373 2.54 -9.61 -7.24
CA ALA A 373 1.34 -9.92 -6.46
C ALA A 373 0.23 -8.88 -6.70
N PRO A 374 -1.04 -9.30 -6.75
CA PRO A 374 -2.16 -8.39 -6.97
C PRO A 374 -2.48 -7.60 -5.69
N PHE A 375 -1.73 -6.54 -5.44
CA PHE A 375 -1.88 -5.65 -4.30
C PHE A 375 -3.16 -4.82 -4.37
N GLY A 376 -3.88 -4.71 -3.27
CA GLY A 376 -5.03 -3.81 -3.11
C GLY A 376 -6.01 -4.27 -2.04
N GLY A 377 -6.76 -3.29 -1.48
CA GLY A 377 -7.71 -3.47 -0.39
C GLY A 377 -9.16 -3.67 -0.85
N VAL A 378 -10.01 -4.00 0.13
CA VAL A 378 -11.48 -4.01 0.04
C VAL A 378 -12.08 -3.06 1.09
N GLY A 379 -13.37 -2.78 1.03
CA GLY A 379 -14.02 -1.86 1.96
C GLY A 379 -13.44 -0.44 1.87
N ALA A 380 -13.14 0.17 3.02
CA ALA A 380 -12.56 1.51 3.09
C ALA A 380 -11.05 1.56 2.76
N SER A 381 -10.42 0.42 2.47
CA SER A 381 -9.01 0.33 2.07
C SER A 381 -8.79 0.45 0.57
N GLY A 382 -9.83 0.42 -0.26
CA GLY A 382 -9.65 0.59 -1.71
C GLY A 382 -10.92 0.37 -2.53
N THR A 383 -10.86 0.71 -3.82
CA THR A 383 -11.98 0.55 -4.75
C THR A 383 -12.05 -0.82 -5.43
N GLY A 384 -11.27 -1.80 -4.95
CA GLY A 384 -11.20 -3.13 -5.54
C GLY A 384 -10.30 -3.25 -6.76
N SER A 385 -9.69 -2.16 -7.21
CA SER A 385 -8.59 -2.23 -8.19
C SER A 385 -7.37 -2.91 -7.59
N ARG A 386 -6.53 -3.48 -8.45
CA ARG A 386 -5.31 -4.15 -8.05
C ARG A 386 -4.15 -3.65 -8.89
N PHE A 387 -2.96 -3.59 -8.26
CA PHE A 387 -1.68 -3.36 -8.91
C PHE A 387 -0.82 -4.62 -8.76
N GLY A 388 0.22 -4.73 -9.58
CA GLY A 388 1.10 -5.90 -9.56
C GLY A 388 0.59 -7.06 -10.42
N GLY A 389 1.51 -7.67 -11.17
CA GLY A 389 1.21 -8.68 -12.15
C GLY A 389 0.53 -8.16 -13.41
N ALA A 390 0.60 -8.96 -14.48
CA ALA A 390 0.18 -8.50 -15.80
C ALA A 390 -1.33 -8.23 -15.92
N ALA A 391 -2.16 -9.14 -15.40
CA ALA A 391 -3.62 -9.04 -15.55
C ALA A 391 -4.19 -7.79 -14.85
N ALA A 392 -3.74 -7.52 -13.62
CA ALA A 392 -4.18 -6.37 -12.85
C ALA A 392 -3.73 -5.06 -13.50
N ASN A 393 -2.46 -4.96 -13.89
CA ASN A 393 -1.92 -3.77 -14.54
C ASN A 393 -2.57 -3.47 -15.90
N VAL A 394 -2.83 -4.50 -16.73
CA VAL A 394 -3.55 -4.34 -18.00
C VAL A 394 -4.98 -3.84 -17.73
N ALA A 395 -5.67 -4.39 -16.73
CA ALA A 395 -7.02 -3.93 -16.37
C ALA A 395 -7.02 -2.48 -15.85
N ALA A 396 -6.01 -2.10 -15.05
CA ALA A 396 -5.91 -0.76 -14.47
C ALA A 396 -5.67 0.33 -15.52
N PHE A 397 -4.77 0.12 -16.47
CA PHE A 397 -4.25 1.18 -17.35
C PHE A 397 -4.66 1.05 -18.82
N THR A 398 -5.65 0.21 -19.15
CA THR A 398 -6.21 0.11 -20.50
C THR A 398 -7.73 0.20 -20.50
N GLU A 399 -8.29 0.44 -21.68
CA GLU A 399 -9.73 0.37 -21.96
C GLU A 399 -10.02 -0.75 -22.97
N THR A 400 -11.16 -1.44 -22.79
CA THR A 400 -11.60 -2.45 -23.75
C THR A 400 -12.44 -1.81 -24.85
N GLN A 401 -12.05 -2.05 -26.09
CA GLN A 401 -12.85 -1.67 -27.26
C GLN A 401 -13.34 -2.91 -27.98
N TRP A 402 -14.64 -2.99 -28.25
CA TRP A 402 -15.18 -3.98 -29.16
C TRP A 402 -15.05 -3.51 -30.60
N LEU A 403 -14.26 -4.22 -31.39
CA LEU A 403 -14.04 -3.96 -32.82
C LEU A 403 -14.66 -5.09 -33.64
N THR A 404 -15.46 -4.74 -34.66
CA THR A 404 -15.95 -5.68 -35.64
C THR A 404 -15.51 -5.28 -37.02
N VAL A 405 -15.12 -6.27 -37.86
CA VAL A 405 -14.63 -6.04 -39.24
C VAL A 405 -15.40 -6.94 -40.18
N ARG A 406 -15.98 -6.37 -41.24
CA ARG A 406 -16.54 -7.04 -42.39
C ARG A 406 -15.71 -6.71 -43.61
N GLY A 407 -15.65 -7.62 -44.58
CA GLY A 407 -15.01 -7.37 -45.88
C GLY A 407 -15.82 -6.37 -46.74
N ASP A 408 -17.15 -6.47 -46.69
CA ASP A 408 -18.04 -5.65 -47.48
C ASP A 408 -19.11 -4.94 -46.64
N ILE A 409 -19.62 -3.83 -47.17
CA ILE A 409 -20.75 -3.12 -46.56
C ILE A 409 -22.02 -3.94 -46.76
N THR A 410 -22.71 -4.23 -45.65
CA THR A 410 -24.00 -4.93 -45.69
C THR A 410 -25.11 -3.96 -46.10
N ARG A 411 -26.00 -4.41 -46.99
CA ARG A 411 -27.22 -3.66 -47.29
C ARG A 411 -28.21 -3.82 -46.14
N TYR A 412 -28.69 -2.71 -45.64
CA TYR A 412 -29.74 -2.63 -44.60
C TYR A 412 -31.10 -2.50 -45.24
N PRO A 413 -32.18 -2.88 -44.53
CA PRO A 413 -33.51 -2.94 -45.10
C PRO A 413 -34.23 -1.57 -45.30
N PHE A 414 -33.61 -0.47 -44.84
CA PHE A 414 -34.12 0.91 -44.98
C PHE A 414 -32.98 1.89 -45.23
#